data_f34f4b03475d230836e103b4948b5af8
#
_entry.id   f34f4b03475d230836e103b4948b5af8
#
_cell.length_a   1.000
_cell.length_b   1.000
_cell.length_c   1.000
_cell.angle_alpha   90.00
_cell.angle_beta   90.00
_cell.angle_gamma   90.00
#
_symmetry.space_group_name_H-M   'P 1'
#
loop_
_entity.id
_entity.type
_entity.pdbx_description
1 polymer ?
#
loop_
_entity_poly.entity_id
_entity_poly.type
_entity_poly.pdbx_seq_one_letter_code
_entity_poly.pdbx_strand_id
1 'polypeptide(L)'
;MKYFYAINILFFLTVNIGISQTQSEKKKIIGTYNKEEVSSLQSFIDRVSNERNLRVENFLTQNPSVDRNKVIEGQSYQIFDVLDGEPIYRTVDNVNSAIATRTNFLHNGGGLGLNLEGQNMNVGVWEEHHARNTHVEFSNGTFPPASRVTLADYNSGSSEFSDHATHVSGTLIARGADAFAKGMAPQASLVCYDWNNDSNEVEAEIQTNALLISNQSYGVPIYNSQGGQNAPTWMMGCYNIDAQLWDAIAYTYPYYLQVLSAGNDGQSTYTGGVASGFDKLTGDKNAKNNLVVANAANPSVSSEGDLLSLAINSSSSQGPSDDGRVKPDIAGDGTSVYSSTSGSNTSYGTFTGTSMASPNVAGSLLLLQQYYNSLHGQFMKAATLKGLVCHTADDDSSKPGPDPFFGWGLLNSKRAAEVIQEDTSGGSLISELVLNQGEMYTKSFTTTGGSPLQVTICWTDPPGGNQSGSLNSTVPALVNDLDVRLKDPGGFIIHMPWKLLIFNINSPAIKGDNVVDNIERIDVDAPVAGTYTIEVTHKGTLLNSSQDFSLIVTASDFSLSNDEFLSKNFKVWPNPVKDQLYYSFKSVSQGDVNIEITDINGRLVYKNT
;
A
#
# COMPACT_ATOMS: atom_id res chain seq x y z
N MET A 1 19.94 -21.40 -66.66
CA MET A 1 19.86 -21.91 -65.28
C MET A 1 20.13 -20.74 -64.34
N LYS A 2 19.11 -20.21 -63.72
CA LYS A 2 19.21 -19.15 -62.69
C LYS A 2 18.97 -19.80 -61.33
N TYR A 3 19.95 -19.78 -60.46
CA TYR A 3 19.83 -20.27 -59.10
C TYR A 3 19.24 -19.15 -58.22
N PHE A 4 18.05 -19.38 -57.65
CA PHE A 4 17.47 -18.58 -56.56
C PHE A 4 18.03 -19.10 -55.24
N TYR A 5 18.81 -18.28 -54.54
CA TYR A 5 19.14 -18.51 -53.14
C TYR A 5 18.06 -17.91 -52.28
N ALA A 6 17.28 -18.75 -51.61
CA ALA A 6 16.37 -18.32 -50.53
C ALA A 6 17.19 -18.12 -49.25
N ILE A 7 17.31 -16.88 -48.80
CA ILE A 7 17.87 -16.55 -47.49
C ILE A 7 16.75 -16.71 -46.48
N ASN A 8 16.79 -17.77 -45.68
CA ASN A 8 15.98 -17.92 -44.50
C ASN A 8 16.53 -17.00 -43.40
N ILE A 9 15.93 -15.84 -43.19
CA ILE A 9 16.15 -15.00 -42.01
C ILE A 9 15.38 -15.62 -40.88
N LEU A 10 16.07 -16.34 -39.98
CA LEU A 10 15.53 -16.83 -38.72
C LEU A 10 15.43 -15.62 -37.75
N PHE A 11 14.22 -15.07 -37.61
CA PHE A 11 13.92 -14.08 -36.57
C PHE A 11 13.93 -14.81 -35.23
N PHE A 12 15.02 -14.70 -34.47
CA PHE A 12 14.98 -15.00 -33.03
C PHE A 12 14.16 -13.91 -32.36
N LEU A 13 12.88 -14.18 -32.12
CA LEU A 13 12.12 -13.46 -31.10
C LEU A 13 12.73 -13.84 -29.74
N THR A 14 13.62 -13.02 -29.22
CA THR A 14 13.94 -13.04 -27.80
C THR A 14 12.68 -12.56 -27.06
N VAL A 15 11.86 -13.49 -26.65
CA VAL A 15 10.84 -13.22 -25.63
C VAL A 15 11.62 -12.87 -24.37
N ASN A 16 11.75 -11.59 -24.08
CA ASN A 16 12.11 -11.13 -22.74
C ASN A 16 10.98 -11.56 -21.82
N ILE A 17 11.12 -12.75 -21.22
CA ILE A 17 10.30 -13.15 -20.09
C ILE A 17 10.74 -12.22 -18.96
N GLY A 18 9.97 -11.15 -18.73
CA GLY A 18 10.13 -10.29 -17.57
C GLY A 18 9.90 -11.16 -16.34
N ILE A 19 10.97 -11.61 -15.71
CA ILE A 19 10.90 -12.41 -14.49
C ILE A 19 10.80 -11.42 -13.34
N SER A 20 9.60 -11.22 -12.80
CA SER A 20 9.36 -10.45 -11.59
C SER A 20 9.72 -11.30 -10.36
N GLN A 21 10.32 -10.69 -9.33
CA GLN A 21 10.81 -11.36 -8.12
C GLN A 21 11.76 -12.56 -8.37
N THR A 22 12.78 -12.37 -9.19
CA THR A 22 13.85 -13.36 -9.34
C THR A 22 14.57 -13.63 -8.02
N GLN A 23 15.26 -14.77 -7.91
CA GLN A 23 16.09 -15.07 -6.73
C GLN A 23 17.17 -14.00 -6.48
N SER A 24 17.63 -13.31 -7.52
CA SER A 24 18.57 -12.19 -7.40
C SER A 24 17.91 -10.99 -6.76
N GLU A 25 16.69 -10.64 -7.16
CA GLU A 25 15.92 -9.52 -6.60
C GLU A 25 15.52 -9.79 -5.15
N LYS A 26 15.03 -11.00 -4.84
CA LYS A 26 14.76 -11.43 -3.45
C LYS A 26 15.99 -11.29 -2.57
N LYS A 27 17.16 -11.76 -3.01
CA LYS A 27 18.43 -11.61 -2.29
C LYS A 27 18.83 -10.14 -2.12
N LYS A 28 18.57 -9.28 -3.12
CA LYS A 28 18.85 -7.85 -3.05
C LYS A 28 17.97 -7.19 -1.99
N ILE A 29 16.66 -7.49 -1.96
CA ILE A 29 15.72 -6.98 -0.96
C ILE A 29 16.11 -7.47 0.44
N ILE A 30 16.23 -8.79 0.64
CA ILE A 30 16.60 -9.38 1.93
C ILE A 30 17.95 -8.87 2.42
N GLY A 31 18.89 -8.59 1.51
CA GLY A 31 20.21 -8.04 1.82
C GLY A 31 20.18 -6.60 2.36
N THR A 32 19.06 -5.87 2.24
CA THR A 32 18.90 -4.53 2.80
C THR A 32 18.49 -4.54 4.27
N TYR A 33 18.01 -5.68 4.79
CA TYR A 33 17.47 -5.75 6.15
C TYR A 33 18.58 -5.74 7.22
N ASN A 34 18.36 -4.95 8.26
CA ASN A 34 19.26 -4.89 9.40
C ASN A 34 19.05 -6.11 10.33
N LYS A 35 20.06 -6.96 10.44
CA LYS A 35 19.95 -8.21 11.20
C LYS A 35 19.73 -8.03 12.71
N GLU A 36 20.20 -6.94 13.29
CA GLU A 36 20.00 -6.65 14.72
C GLU A 36 18.56 -6.21 14.97
N GLU A 37 18.00 -5.37 14.09
CA GLU A 37 16.58 -4.96 14.13
C GLU A 37 15.66 -6.16 13.91
N VAL A 38 15.96 -7.03 12.94
CA VAL A 38 15.21 -8.29 12.69
C VAL A 38 15.18 -9.16 13.95
N SER A 39 16.32 -9.35 14.63
CA SER A 39 16.37 -10.17 15.85
C SER A 39 15.60 -9.54 17.01
N SER A 40 15.64 -8.22 17.14
CA SER A 40 14.88 -7.48 18.17
C SER A 40 13.38 -7.55 17.90
N LEU A 41 12.98 -7.42 16.63
CA LEU A 41 11.60 -7.54 16.19
C LEU A 41 11.06 -8.96 16.47
N GLN A 42 11.80 -10.01 16.12
CA GLN A 42 11.38 -11.39 16.39
C GLN A 42 11.06 -11.61 17.88
N SER A 43 11.93 -11.10 18.77
CA SER A 43 11.69 -11.18 20.21
C SER A 43 10.44 -10.41 20.65
N PHE A 44 10.14 -9.31 19.99
CA PHE A 44 8.92 -8.52 20.24
C PHE A 44 7.66 -9.27 19.77
N ILE A 45 7.67 -9.82 18.54
CA ILE A 45 6.59 -10.63 17.97
C ILE A 45 6.28 -11.82 18.90
N ASP A 46 7.32 -12.60 19.27
CA ASP A 46 7.18 -13.78 20.12
C ASP A 46 6.57 -13.42 21.49
N ARG A 47 6.99 -12.31 22.07
CA ARG A 47 6.44 -11.84 23.35
C ARG A 47 4.95 -11.51 23.22
N VAL A 48 4.56 -10.68 22.25
CA VAL A 48 3.16 -10.25 22.06
C VAL A 48 2.25 -11.43 21.77
N SER A 49 2.68 -12.34 20.87
CA SER A 49 1.93 -13.54 20.51
C SER A 49 1.78 -14.51 21.69
N ASN A 50 2.84 -14.76 22.44
CA ASN A 50 2.81 -15.66 23.60
C ASN A 50 1.94 -15.11 24.73
N GLU A 51 2.03 -13.80 25.04
CA GLU A 51 1.20 -13.17 26.06
C GLU A 51 -0.30 -13.26 25.70
N ARG A 52 -0.65 -13.03 24.44
CA ARG A 52 -2.02 -13.16 23.93
C ARG A 52 -2.51 -14.61 24.05
N ASN A 53 -1.77 -15.56 23.53
CA ASN A 53 -2.13 -16.98 23.61
C ASN A 53 -2.31 -17.44 25.06
N LEU A 54 -1.46 -17.02 25.99
CA LEU A 54 -1.60 -17.34 27.41
C LEU A 54 -2.90 -16.78 28.00
N ARG A 55 -3.33 -15.57 27.63
CA ARG A 55 -4.61 -15.01 28.09
C ARG A 55 -5.78 -15.84 27.58
N VAL A 56 -5.77 -16.22 26.30
CA VAL A 56 -6.82 -17.05 25.68
C VAL A 56 -6.89 -18.43 26.32
N GLU A 57 -5.77 -19.14 26.46
CA GLU A 57 -5.73 -20.49 27.07
C GLU A 57 -6.15 -20.47 28.54
N ASN A 58 -5.74 -19.47 29.31
CA ASN A 58 -6.18 -19.29 30.69
C ASN A 58 -7.70 -19.04 30.79
N PHE A 59 -8.25 -18.22 29.89
CA PHE A 59 -9.68 -17.95 29.83
C PHE A 59 -10.47 -19.22 29.49
N LEU A 60 -10.08 -19.96 28.46
CA LEU A 60 -10.72 -21.23 28.07
C LEU A 60 -10.64 -22.27 29.17
N THR A 61 -9.52 -22.34 29.90
CA THR A 61 -9.36 -23.24 31.06
C THR A 61 -10.32 -22.90 32.19
N GLN A 62 -10.57 -21.60 32.42
CA GLN A 62 -11.51 -21.11 33.44
C GLN A 62 -12.97 -21.17 32.99
N ASN A 63 -13.22 -21.19 31.68
CA ASN A 63 -14.54 -21.20 31.06
C ASN A 63 -14.70 -22.37 30.08
N PRO A 64 -14.72 -23.64 30.55
CA PRO A 64 -14.70 -24.82 29.69
C PRO A 64 -15.97 -25.02 28.82
N SER A 65 -17.01 -24.24 29.04
CA SER A 65 -18.21 -24.21 28.19
C SER A 65 -18.12 -23.21 27.03
N VAL A 66 -17.04 -22.45 26.95
CA VAL A 66 -16.81 -21.48 25.86
C VAL A 66 -15.96 -22.15 24.78
N ASP A 67 -16.52 -22.25 23.58
CA ASP A 67 -15.75 -22.73 22.43
C ASP A 67 -14.84 -21.60 21.89
N ARG A 68 -13.60 -21.95 21.59
CA ARG A 68 -12.64 -21.03 20.96
C ARG A 68 -13.16 -20.51 19.63
N ASN A 69 -13.81 -21.36 18.86
CA ASN A 69 -14.41 -21.05 17.58
C ASN A 69 -15.92 -21.24 17.65
N LYS A 70 -16.70 -20.34 17.05
CA LYS A 70 -18.15 -20.46 16.94
C LYS A 70 -18.64 -19.93 15.62
N VAL A 71 -19.74 -20.51 15.10
CA VAL A 71 -20.43 -20.01 13.90
C VAL A 71 -21.82 -19.51 14.32
N ILE A 72 -22.15 -18.29 13.97
CA ILE A 72 -23.45 -17.67 14.26
C ILE A 72 -23.97 -17.04 12.97
N GLU A 73 -25.18 -17.46 12.55
CA GLU A 73 -25.82 -17.00 11.31
C GLU A 73 -24.95 -17.14 10.05
N GLY A 74 -24.08 -18.18 10.04
CA GLY A 74 -23.16 -18.46 8.93
C GLY A 74 -21.86 -17.66 8.97
N GLN A 75 -21.65 -16.83 9.97
CA GLN A 75 -20.43 -16.07 10.18
C GLN A 75 -19.58 -16.72 11.26
N SER A 76 -18.29 -16.91 11.00
CA SER A 76 -17.34 -17.49 11.93
C SER A 76 -16.75 -16.47 12.88
N TYR A 77 -16.54 -16.89 14.12
CA TYR A 77 -15.94 -16.10 15.20
C TYR A 77 -14.90 -16.94 15.91
N GLN A 78 -13.71 -16.39 16.15
CA GLN A 78 -12.66 -17.02 16.93
C GLN A 78 -12.18 -16.09 18.04
N ILE A 79 -11.97 -16.62 19.25
CA ILE A 79 -11.35 -15.84 20.33
C ILE A 79 -9.92 -15.49 19.91
N PHE A 80 -9.70 -14.19 19.70
CA PHE A 80 -8.42 -13.61 19.31
C PHE A 80 -7.56 -13.24 20.51
N ASP A 81 -8.18 -12.62 21.52
CA ASP A 81 -7.52 -12.20 22.75
C ASP A 81 -8.50 -12.28 23.93
N VAL A 82 -8.03 -11.99 25.13
CA VAL A 82 -8.86 -11.74 26.31
C VAL A 82 -8.40 -10.44 26.95
N LEU A 83 -9.26 -9.45 26.98
CA LEU A 83 -8.98 -8.14 27.53
C LEU A 83 -10.01 -7.82 28.64
N ASP A 84 -9.56 -7.31 29.75
CA ASP A 84 -10.38 -7.00 30.93
C ASP A 84 -11.25 -8.19 31.43
N GLY A 85 -10.80 -9.42 31.14
CA GLY A 85 -11.49 -10.65 31.51
C GLY A 85 -12.53 -11.15 30.51
N GLU A 86 -12.80 -10.38 29.43
CA GLU A 86 -13.77 -10.73 28.40
C GLU A 86 -13.08 -11.22 27.11
N PRO A 87 -13.66 -12.23 26.44
CA PRO A 87 -13.10 -12.77 25.19
C PRO A 87 -13.38 -11.82 24.02
N ILE A 88 -12.33 -11.50 23.29
CA ILE A 88 -12.37 -10.68 22.08
C ILE A 88 -12.35 -11.59 20.87
N TYR A 89 -13.29 -11.44 19.95
CA TYR A 89 -13.44 -12.29 18.77
C TYR A 89 -12.96 -11.59 17.50
N ARG A 90 -12.33 -12.34 16.59
CA ARG A 90 -12.12 -12.00 15.17
C ARG A 90 -13.29 -12.55 14.34
N THR A 91 -13.61 -11.91 13.21
CA THR A 91 -14.63 -12.31 12.23
C THR A 91 -14.30 -11.81 10.81
N VAL A 92 -15.08 -12.19 9.81
CA VAL A 92 -14.84 -12.05 8.36
C VAL A 92 -15.97 -11.38 7.57
N ASP A 93 -15.67 -10.78 6.39
CA ASP A 93 -16.60 -9.97 5.57
C ASP A 93 -16.25 -9.85 4.06
N ASN A 94 -17.16 -9.53 3.09
CA ASN A 94 -16.94 -9.72 1.63
C ASN A 94 -17.54 -8.73 0.65
N VAL A 95 -16.95 -8.49 -0.55
CA VAL A 95 -17.42 -8.45 -1.99
C VAL A 95 -16.84 -7.45 -3.02
N ASN A 96 -16.67 -7.48 -4.30
CA ASN A 96 -16.43 -7.21 -5.77
C ASN A 96 -15.56 -6.02 -6.32
N SER A 97 -14.45 -6.20 -7.35
CA SER A 97 -14.37 -5.35 -8.52
C SER A 97 -13.06 -4.80 -9.11
N ALA A 98 -12.67 -5.31 -10.27
CA ALA A 98 -11.52 -4.81 -11.06
C ALA A 98 -11.81 -3.53 -11.86
N ILE A 99 -13.07 -3.31 -12.29
CA ILE A 99 -13.45 -2.14 -13.12
C ILE A 99 -13.44 -0.88 -12.28
N ALA A 100 -14.00 -0.94 -11.09
CA ALA A 100 -14.10 0.22 -10.19
C ALA A 100 -12.74 0.79 -9.80
N THR A 101 -11.73 -0.05 -9.59
CA THR A 101 -10.34 0.36 -9.28
C THR A 101 -9.46 0.50 -10.51
N ARG A 102 -10.01 0.36 -11.74
CA ARG A 102 -9.32 0.45 -13.04
C ARG A 102 -8.18 -0.54 -13.20
N THR A 103 -8.18 -1.61 -12.43
CA THR A 103 -7.19 -2.69 -12.53
C THR A 103 -7.24 -3.39 -13.89
N ASN A 104 -8.44 -3.44 -14.49
CA ASN A 104 -8.66 -3.95 -15.84
C ASN A 104 -7.87 -3.19 -16.93
N PHE A 105 -7.49 -1.92 -16.70
CA PHE A 105 -6.65 -1.15 -17.62
C PHE A 105 -5.21 -1.67 -17.70
N LEU A 106 -4.73 -2.34 -16.64
CA LEU A 106 -3.38 -2.88 -16.53
C LEU A 106 -3.28 -4.27 -17.17
N HIS A 107 -4.39 -5.00 -17.25
CA HIS A 107 -4.43 -6.36 -17.79
C HIS A 107 -4.13 -6.41 -19.28
N ASN A 108 -3.81 -7.61 -19.78
CA ASN A 108 -3.67 -7.86 -21.21
C ASN A 108 -4.96 -7.48 -21.97
N GLY A 109 -4.80 -6.62 -22.97
CA GLY A 109 -5.93 -6.06 -23.73
C GLY A 109 -6.67 -4.92 -23.03
N GLY A 110 -6.19 -4.45 -21.87
CA GLY A 110 -6.71 -3.28 -21.17
C GLY A 110 -6.34 -1.95 -21.84
N GLY A 111 -6.97 -0.86 -21.39
CA GLY A 111 -6.88 0.46 -22.02
C GLY A 111 -5.49 1.09 -22.05
N LEU A 112 -4.56 0.69 -21.19
CA LEU A 112 -3.18 1.15 -21.19
C LEU A 112 -2.26 0.35 -22.12
N GLY A 113 -2.75 -0.73 -22.76
CA GLY A 113 -1.93 -1.59 -23.63
C GLY A 113 -0.84 -2.37 -22.88
N LEU A 114 -0.96 -2.51 -21.58
CA LEU A 114 -0.06 -3.27 -20.71
C LEU A 114 -0.42 -4.76 -20.72
N ASN A 115 0.44 -5.58 -20.16
CA ASN A 115 0.20 -7.02 -19.94
C ASN A 115 0.65 -7.40 -18.52
N LEU A 116 0.02 -6.78 -17.54
CA LEU A 116 0.30 -7.01 -16.13
C LEU A 116 -0.80 -7.90 -15.55
N GLU A 117 -0.45 -9.12 -15.24
CA GLU A 117 -1.37 -10.11 -14.66
C GLU A 117 -0.78 -10.80 -13.42
N GLY A 118 0.32 -10.24 -12.87
CA GLY A 118 1.01 -10.77 -11.70
C GLY A 118 1.94 -11.94 -12.00
N GLN A 119 2.41 -12.08 -13.24
CA GLN A 119 3.37 -13.12 -13.63
C GLN A 119 4.60 -13.08 -12.72
N ASN A 120 4.90 -14.24 -12.10
CA ASN A 120 6.01 -14.41 -11.15
C ASN A 120 5.96 -13.53 -9.89
N MET A 121 4.85 -12.87 -9.63
CA MET A 121 4.60 -12.19 -8.36
C MET A 121 4.02 -13.19 -7.35
N ASN A 122 4.29 -12.93 -6.05
CA ASN A 122 3.75 -13.69 -4.95
C ASN A 122 3.06 -12.76 -3.96
N VAL A 123 1.92 -13.18 -3.43
CA VAL A 123 1.15 -12.46 -2.41
C VAL A 123 0.82 -13.40 -1.24
N GLY A 124 0.82 -12.87 -0.01
CA GLY A 124 0.41 -13.62 1.17
C GLY A 124 -1.05 -13.35 1.53
N VAL A 125 -1.75 -14.37 2.00
CA VAL A 125 -3.12 -14.26 2.53
C VAL A 125 -3.17 -14.98 3.87
N TRP A 126 -3.64 -14.27 4.88
CA TRP A 126 -3.97 -14.81 6.21
C TRP A 126 -5.47 -14.66 6.39
N GLU A 127 -6.14 -15.77 6.72
CA GLU A 127 -7.60 -15.81 6.76
C GLU A 127 -8.12 -16.82 7.80
N GLU A 128 -9.45 -16.80 8.02
CA GLU A 128 -10.09 -17.90 8.72
C GLU A 128 -10.01 -19.17 7.88
N HIS A 129 -9.24 -20.16 8.35
CA HIS A 129 -8.95 -21.38 7.61
C HIS A 129 -8.25 -21.11 6.26
N HIS A 130 -8.34 -22.06 5.33
CA HIS A 130 -7.56 -22.05 4.10
C HIS A 130 -8.43 -21.91 2.85
N ALA A 131 -7.84 -21.35 1.80
CA ALA A 131 -8.43 -21.37 0.47
C ALA A 131 -8.42 -22.80 -0.11
N ARG A 132 -9.50 -23.19 -0.80
CA ARG A 132 -9.53 -24.47 -1.54
C ARG A 132 -8.55 -24.42 -2.72
N ASN A 133 -7.32 -24.78 -2.51
CA ASN A 133 -6.22 -24.69 -3.48
C ASN A 133 -6.41 -25.56 -4.73
N THR A 134 -7.37 -26.52 -4.70
CA THR A 134 -7.73 -27.36 -5.85
C THR A 134 -8.81 -26.73 -6.75
N HIS A 135 -9.30 -25.53 -6.40
CA HIS A 135 -10.29 -24.82 -7.21
C HIS A 135 -9.73 -24.50 -8.61
N VAL A 136 -10.56 -24.61 -9.65
CA VAL A 136 -10.17 -24.43 -11.05
C VAL A 136 -9.52 -23.05 -11.31
N GLU A 137 -9.93 -22.03 -10.57
CA GLU A 137 -9.40 -20.66 -10.67
C GLU A 137 -7.93 -20.56 -10.20
N PHE A 138 -7.47 -21.47 -9.37
CA PHE A 138 -6.09 -21.48 -8.87
C PHE A 138 -5.13 -22.34 -9.68
N SER A 139 -5.62 -23.03 -10.70
CA SER A 139 -4.79 -23.81 -11.61
C SER A 139 -3.86 -22.90 -12.42
N ASN A 140 -2.60 -23.34 -12.62
CA ASN A 140 -1.62 -22.68 -13.51
C ASN A 140 -1.88 -22.92 -15.01
N GLY A 141 -2.96 -23.66 -15.37
CA GLY A 141 -3.32 -23.94 -16.74
C GLY A 141 -2.48 -25.01 -17.45
N THR A 142 -1.53 -25.65 -16.77
CA THR A 142 -0.73 -26.75 -17.35
C THR A 142 -1.44 -28.09 -17.25
N PHE A 143 -0.90 -29.13 -17.91
CA PHE A 143 -1.38 -30.50 -17.77
C PHE A 143 -0.23 -31.41 -17.32
N PRO A 144 -0.32 -32.12 -16.18
CA PRO A 144 -1.40 -32.02 -15.19
C PRO A 144 -1.44 -30.63 -14.54
N PRO A 145 -2.64 -30.16 -14.11
CA PRO A 145 -2.76 -28.83 -13.48
C PRO A 145 -2.07 -28.82 -12.11
N ALA A 146 -1.30 -27.77 -11.84
CA ALA A 146 -0.75 -27.47 -10.53
C ALA A 146 -1.44 -26.22 -9.96
N SER A 147 -1.60 -26.17 -8.64
CA SER A 147 -2.15 -25.00 -7.95
C SER A 147 -1.12 -23.88 -7.86
N ARG A 148 -1.57 -22.64 -8.01
CA ARG A 148 -0.81 -21.42 -7.69
C ARG A 148 -0.98 -20.98 -6.22
N VAL A 149 -1.84 -21.68 -5.47
CA VAL A 149 -2.05 -21.48 -4.03
C VAL A 149 -1.27 -22.53 -3.27
N THR A 150 -0.32 -22.10 -2.44
CA THR A 150 0.40 -22.91 -1.47
C THR A 150 -0.28 -22.78 -0.11
N LEU A 151 -0.63 -23.88 0.53
CA LEU A 151 -1.16 -23.94 1.89
C LEU A 151 0.01 -24.19 2.83
N ALA A 152 0.42 -23.18 3.60
CA ALA A 152 1.71 -23.26 4.30
C ALA A 152 1.64 -24.00 5.65
N ASP A 153 0.59 -23.76 6.42
CA ASP A 153 0.35 -24.36 7.75
C ASP A 153 -0.80 -25.39 7.75
N TYR A 154 -1.25 -25.82 6.56
CA TYR A 154 -2.37 -26.73 6.38
C TYR A 154 -2.06 -28.15 6.90
N ASN A 155 -2.93 -28.64 7.79
CA ASN A 155 -2.92 -30.02 8.26
C ASN A 155 -4.22 -30.72 7.85
N SER A 156 -4.14 -31.71 6.97
CA SER A 156 -5.29 -32.44 6.43
C SER A 156 -6.16 -33.17 7.46
N GLY A 157 -5.68 -33.31 8.71
CA GLY A 157 -6.44 -33.92 9.82
C GLY A 157 -7.24 -32.93 10.66
N SER A 158 -6.96 -31.64 10.56
CA SER A 158 -7.55 -30.61 11.42
C SER A 158 -7.85 -29.27 10.72
N SER A 159 -7.26 -29.00 9.55
CA SER A 159 -7.51 -27.76 8.80
C SER A 159 -8.70 -27.92 7.85
N GLU A 160 -9.47 -26.86 7.68
CA GLU A 160 -10.65 -26.80 6.82
C GLU A 160 -10.43 -25.78 5.69
N PHE A 161 -11.26 -25.86 4.64
CA PHE A 161 -11.38 -24.84 3.63
C PHE A 161 -12.56 -23.94 3.97
N SER A 162 -12.36 -22.62 3.89
CA SER A 162 -13.44 -21.67 4.08
C SER A 162 -13.88 -21.03 2.75
N ASP A 163 -15.16 -20.73 2.65
CA ASP A 163 -15.69 -19.96 1.52
C ASP A 163 -15.06 -18.57 1.47
N HIS A 164 -14.81 -17.98 2.63
CA HIS A 164 -14.20 -16.66 2.77
C HIS A 164 -12.76 -16.67 2.25
N ALA A 165 -11.88 -17.51 2.78
CA ALA A 165 -10.48 -17.60 2.34
C ALA A 165 -10.36 -17.92 0.85
N THR A 166 -11.27 -18.79 0.33
CA THR A 166 -11.31 -19.13 -1.09
C THR A 166 -11.76 -17.95 -1.94
N HIS A 167 -12.71 -17.16 -1.45
CA HIS A 167 -13.24 -15.99 -2.14
C HIS A 167 -12.23 -14.84 -2.16
N VAL A 168 -11.60 -14.52 -1.02
CA VAL A 168 -10.50 -13.55 -0.90
C VAL A 168 -9.35 -13.90 -1.86
N SER A 169 -8.89 -15.16 -1.81
CA SER A 169 -7.84 -15.66 -2.70
C SER A 169 -8.24 -15.57 -4.17
N GLY A 170 -9.53 -15.84 -4.49
CA GLY A 170 -10.05 -15.69 -5.84
C GLY A 170 -10.07 -14.24 -6.31
N THR A 171 -10.51 -13.31 -5.47
CA THR A 171 -10.49 -11.87 -5.77
C THR A 171 -9.06 -11.39 -6.07
N LEU A 172 -8.06 -11.93 -5.38
CA LEU A 172 -6.65 -11.65 -5.66
C LEU A 172 -6.17 -12.27 -6.97
N ILE A 173 -6.28 -13.62 -7.12
CA ILE A 173 -5.50 -14.36 -8.12
C ILE A 173 -6.30 -15.32 -9.00
N ALA A 174 -7.66 -15.32 -8.99
CA ALA A 174 -8.43 -16.18 -9.87
C ALA A 174 -8.05 -15.95 -11.34
N ARG A 175 -7.73 -17.04 -12.06
CA ARG A 175 -7.24 -16.96 -13.44
C ARG A 175 -8.31 -16.55 -14.47
N GLY A 176 -9.57 -16.55 -14.08
CA GLY A 176 -10.72 -16.30 -14.97
C GLY A 176 -11.11 -17.53 -15.79
N ALA A 177 -11.11 -18.72 -15.19
CA ALA A 177 -11.76 -19.91 -15.78
C ALA A 177 -13.25 -19.65 -15.95
N ASP A 178 -13.88 -18.97 -15.00
CA ASP A 178 -15.07 -18.17 -15.20
C ASP A 178 -14.64 -16.69 -15.36
N ALA A 179 -14.94 -16.11 -16.52
CA ALA A 179 -14.50 -14.75 -16.86
C ALA A 179 -15.02 -13.68 -15.89
N PHE A 180 -16.17 -13.91 -15.23
CA PHE A 180 -16.75 -13.00 -14.23
C PHE A 180 -16.05 -13.07 -12.87
N ALA A 181 -15.32 -14.16 -12.59
CA ALA A 181 -14.58 -14.37 -11.36
C ALA A 181 -13.07 -14.04 -11.48
N LYS A 182 -12.62 -13.46 -12.61
CA LYS A 182 -11.19 -13.13 -12.81
C LYS A 182 -10.70 -12.20 -11.72
N GLY A 183 -9.62 -12.62 -11.04
CA GLY A 183 -8.97 -11.84 -9.99
C GLY A 183 -8.12 -10.69 -10.51
N MET A 184 -7.63 -9.87 -9.58
CA MET A 184 -6.81 -8.67 -9.89
C MET A 184 -5.45 -9.02 -10.48
N ALA A 185 -4.80 -10.07 -9.97
CA ALA A 185 -3.48 -10.55 -10.43
C ALA A 185 -3.56 -12.02 -10.87
N PRO A 186 -4.25 -12.33 -12.01
CA PRO A 186 -4.71 -13.67 -12.35
C PRO A 186 -3.60 -14.68 -12.68
N GLN A 187 -2.35 -14.26 -12.76
CA GLN A 187 -1.19 -15.13 -12.95
C GLN A 187 -0.21 -15.13 -11.76
N ALA A 188 -0.53 -14.41 -10.68
CA ALA A 188 0.27 -14.43 -9.47
C ALA A 188 0.15 -15.76 -8.74
N SER A 189 1.14 -16.07 -7.90
CA SER A 189 1.10 -17.15 -6.90
C SER A 189 0.70 -16.59 -5.54
N LEU A 190 0.15 -17.45 -4.69
CA LEU A 190 -0.36 -17.07 -3.39
C LEU A 190 0.11 -18.08 -2.33
N VAL A 191 0.59 -17.59 -1.19
CA VAL A 191 0.76 -18.38 0.02
C VAL A 191 -0.40 -18.09 0.97
N CYS A 192 -1.06 -19.14 1.45
CA CYS A 192 -2.24 -19.06 2.30
C CYS A 192 -1.94 -19.67 3.66
N TYR A 193 -2.27 -18.94 4.70
CA TYR A 193 -2.16 -19.32 6.11
C TYR A 193 -3.51 -19.19 6.83
N ASP A 194 -3.70 -19.96 7.89
CA ASP A 194 -4.69 -19.66 8.91
C ASP A 194 -4.25 -18.42 9.72
N TRP A 195 -5.17 -17.63 10.22
CA TRP A 195 -4.88 -16.35 10.90
C TRP A 195 -4.27 -16.44 12.32
N ASN A 196 -4.03 -17.68 12.83
CA ASN A 196 -3.72 -17.87 14.27
C ASN A 196 -2.33 -17.39 14.70
N ASN A 197 -1.38 -17.25 13.80
CA ASN A 197 0.00 -16.88 14.10
C ASN A 197 0.55 -15.87 13.10
N ASP A 198 -0.32 -15.01 12.62
CA ASP A 198 -0.16 -14.09 11.48
C ASP A 198 1.15 -13.30 11.49
N SER A 199 1.49 -12.64 12.59
CA SER A 199 2.67 -11.77 12.68
C SER A 199 4.00 -12.54 12.55
N ASN A 200 4.09 -13.73 13.14
CA ASN A 200 5.29 -14.59 13.02
C ASN A 200 5.42 -15.17 11.61
N GLU A 201 4.30 -15.58 11.00
CA GLU A 201 4.29 -16.19 9.67
C GLU A 201 4.55 -15.15 8.58
N VAL A 202 3.98 -13.96 8.71
CA VAL A 202 4.30 -12.81 7.84
C VAL A 202 5.78 -12.48 7.90
N GLU A 203 6.32 -12.39 9.11
CA GLU A 203 7.74 -12.10 9.32
C GLU A 203 8.63 -13.17 8.70
N ALA A 204 8.28 -14.45 8.84
CA ALA A 204 9.00 -15.56 8.23
C ALA A 204 8.93 -15.52 6.69
N GLU A 205 7.76 -15.21 6.10
CA GLU A 205 7.58 -15.06 4.65
C GLU A 205 8.38 -13.87 4.09
N ILE A 206 8.44 -12.75 4.82
CA ILE A 206 9.26 -11.61 4.42
C ILE A 206 10.74 -12.00 4.38
N GLN A 207 11.25 -12.65 5.42
CA GLN A 207 12.66 -13.06 5.50
C GLN A 207 13.03 -14.14 4.49
N THR A 208 12.13 -15.07 4.22
CA THR A 208 12.41 -16.25 3.39
C THR A 208 12.13 -16.00 1.91
N ASN A 209 11.02 -15.33 1.62
CA ASN A 209 10.46 -15.19 0.28
C ASN A 209 10.42 -13.75 -0.23
N ALA A 210 10.90 -12.77 0.56
CA ALA A 210 10.83 -11.35 0.26
C ALA A 210 9.37 -10.93 -0.07
N LEU A 211 8.43 -11.33 0.78
CA LEU A 211 7.02 -10.97 0.64
C LEU A 211 6.88 -9.45 0.60
N LEU A 212 6.24 -8.93 -0.46
CA LEU A 212 6.03 -7.49 -0.65
C LEU A 212 4.66 -7.04 -0.14
N ILE A 213 3.64 -7.89 -0.29
CA ILE A 213 2.24 -7.54 0.01
C ILE A 213 1.57 -8.74 0.68
N SER A 214 0.90 -8.48 1.80
CA SER A 214 -0.09 -9.39 2.38
C SER A 214 -1.49 -8.80 2.33
N ASN A 215 -2.49 -9.67 2.26
CA ASN A 215 -3.89 -9.32 2.46
C ASN A 215 -4.41 -10.00 3.72
N GLN A 216 -5.05 -9.24 4.59
CA GLN A 216 -5.67 -9.71 5.82
C GLN A 216 -7.08 -9.13 5.91
N SER A 217 -8.08 -9.98 5.62
CA SER A 217 -9.47 -9.55 5.51
C SER A 217 -10.28 -9.91 6.76
N TYR A 218 -9.73 -9.67 7.95
CA TYR A 218 -10.33 -9.97 9.25
C TYR A 218 -10.06 -8.85 10.26
N GLY A 219 -10.62 -8.97 11.45
CA GLY A 219 -10.37 -8.05 12.55
C GLY A 219 -11.31 -8.27 13.72
N VAL A 220 -11.24 -7.40 14.72
CA VAL A 220 -12.08 -7.41 15.90
C VAL A 220 -13.30 -6.51 15.67
N PRO A 221 -14.53 -7.03 15.55
CA PRO A 221 -15.73 -6.20 15.41
C PRO A 221 -16.05 -5.49 16.73
N ILE A 222 -16.74 -4.35 16.67
CA ILE A 222 -17.15 -3.58 17.83
C ILE A 222 -18.16 -4.36 18.67
N TYR A 223 -19.15 -4.97 18.01
CA TYR A 223 -20.18 -5.78 18.67
C TYR A 223 -20.06 -7.25 18.26
N ASN A 224 -20.38 -8.14 19.19
CA ASN A 224 -20.54 -9.56 18.90
C ASN A 224 -21.89 -9.82 18.21
N SER A 225 -22.08 -11.05 17.71
CA SER A 225 -23.30 -11.47 17.00
C SER A 225 -24.59 -11.40 17.81
N GLN A 226 -24.51 -11.23 19.12
CA GLN A 226 -25.68 -11.07 20.01
C GLN A 226 -25.97 -9.59 20.33
N GLY A 227 -25.24 -8.66 19.70
CA GLY A 227 -25.37 -7.21 19.89
C GLY A 227 -24.72 -6.71 21.19
N GLY A 228 -23.99 -7.56 21.92
CA GLY A 228 -23.15 -7.15 23.06
C GLY A 228 -21.82 -6.56 22.55
N GLN A 229 -21.26 -5.60 23.28
CA GLN A 229 -19.95 -5.05 22.98
C GLN A 229 -18.88 -6.15 23.01
N ASN A 230 -18.09 -6.27 21.95
CA ASN A 230 -17.03 -7.27 21.80
C ASN A 230 -15.67 -6.70 22.23
N ALA A 231 -15.29 -5.57 21.63
CA ALA A 231 -14.05 -4.89 21.97
C ALA A 231 -14.25 -3.92 23.15
N PRO A 232 -13.27 -3.78 24.06
CA PRO A 232 -13.35 -2.73 25.09
C PRO A 232 -13.35 -1.35 24.42
N THR A 233 -14.06 -0.38 25.02
CA THR A 233 -14.30 0.94 24.42
C THR A 233 -13.01 1.67 24.01
N TRP A 234 -11.93 1.47 24.75
CA TRP A 234 -10.64 2.09 24.45
C TRP A 234 -9.94 1.52 23.22
N MET A 235 -10.38 0.38 22.67
CA MET A 235 -9.71 -0.26 21.52
C MET A 235 -10.05 0.41 20.18
N MET A 236 -11.25 1.00 20.08
CA MET A 236 -11.67 1.70 18.87
C MET A 236 -10.82 2.94 18.68
N GLY A 237 -10.23 3.12 17.50
CA GLY A 237 -9.32 4.22 17.14
C GLY A 237 -7.93 4.17 17.78
N CYS A 238 -7.74 3.34 18.80
CA CYS A 238 -6.57 3.34 19.65
C CYS A 238 -5.33 2.78 18.94
N TYR A 239 -4.20 3.48 19.06
CA TYR A 239 -2.89 2.93 18.71
C TYR A 239 -2.41 1.96 19.80
N ASN A 240 -2.94 0.74 19.77
CA ASN A 240 -2.70 -0.30 20.76
C ASN A 240 -1.43 -1.13 20.46
N ILE A 241 -1.22 -2.20 21.24
CA ILE A 241 -0.05 -3.08 21.10
C ILE A 241 0.00 -3.77 19.72
N ASP A 242 -1.17 -4.06 19.09
CA ASP A 242 -1.22 -4.69 17.76
C ASP A 242 -0.80 -3.68 16.69
N ALA A 243 -1.30 -2.44 16.75
CA ALA A 243 -0.86 -1.37 15.87
C ALA A 243 0.65 -1.09 15.99
N GLN A 244 1.19 -1.10 17.22
CA GLN A 244 2.62 -0.96 17.47
C GLN A 244 3.43 -2.12 16.87
N LEU A 245 2.94 -3.37 17.02
CA LEU A 245 3.60 -4.57 16.49
C LEU A 245 3.69 -4.52 14.96
N TRP A 246 2.58 -4.20 14.29
CA TRP A 246 2.55 -4.15 12.83
C TRP A 246 3.37 -2.97 12.27
N ASP A 247 3.42 -1.83 12.99
CA ASP A 247 4.36 -0.75 12.64
C ASP A 247 5.83 -1.17 12.82
N ALA A 248 6.14 -2.00 13.82
CA ALA A 248 7.50 -2.51 14.01
C ALA A 248 7.91 -3.47 12.89
N ILE A 249 6.99 -4.34 12.42
CA ILE A 249 7.21 -5.21 11.25
C ILE A 249 7.48 -4.34 10.01
N ALA A 250 6.59 -3.40 9.69
CA ALA A 250 6.72 -2.55 8.52
C ALA A 250 8.00 -1.69 8.56
N TYR A 251 8.37 -1.17 9.72
CA TYR A 251 9.59 -0.36 9.88
C TYR A 251 10.86 -1.19 9.67
N THR A 252 10.89 -2.43 10.16
CA THR A 252 12.02 -3.33 9.98
C THR A 252 12.15 -3.82 8.53
N TYR A 253 11.02 -3.92 7.81
CA TYR A 253 10.93 -4.46 6.45
C TYR A 253 10.32 -3.44 5.48
N PRO A 254 11.06 -2.43 5.04
CA PRO A 254 10.53 -1.26 4.34
C PRO A 254 9.94 -1.54 2.94
N TYR A 255 10.06 -2.75 2.41
CA TYR A 255 9.42 -3.19 1.18
C TYR A 255 8.06 -3.88 1.39
N TYR A 256 7.77 -4.27 2.64
CA TYR A 256 6.54 -4.99 2.97
C TYR A 256 5.40 -4.04 3.30
N LEU A 257 4.26 -4.22 2.63
CA LEU A 257 3.01 -3.50 2.87
C LEU A 257 1.90 -4.47 3.27
N GLN A 258 1.38 -4.31 4.48
CA GLN A 258 0.18 -4.96 4.97
C GLN A 258 -1.06 -4.25 4.41
N VAL A 259 -1.96 -4.99 3.76
CA VAL A 259 -3.25 -4.50 3.27
C VAL A 259 -4.37 -5.13 4.09
N LEU A 260 -5.21 -4.31 4.68
CA LEU A 260 -6.22 -4.70 5.67
C LEU A 260 -7.62 -4.23 5.27
N SER A 261 -8.62 -5.05 5.54
CA SER A 261 -10.01 -4.59 5.52
C SER A 261 -10.31 -3.64 6.68
N ALA A 262 -11.07 -2.55 6.44
CA ALA A 262 -11.44 -1.59 7.50
C ALA A 262 -12.39 -2.18 8.56
N GLY A 263 -13.17 -3.20 8.22
CA GLY A 263 -14.22 -3.79 9.04
C GLY A 263 -15.62 -3.36 8.59
N ASN A 264 -16.66 -3.97 9.18
CA ASN A 264 -18.05 -3.78 8.74
C ASN A 264 -18.99 -3.27 9.84
N ASP A 265 -18.46 -2.51 10.77
CA ASP A 265 -19.21 -1.88 11.85
C ASP A 265 -19.79 -0.50 11.47
N GLY A 266 -19.81 -0.14 10.18
CA GLY A 266 -20.23 1.18 9.70
C GLY A 266 -21.61 1.59 10.15
N GLN A 267 -22.56 0.64 10.22
CA GLN A 267 -23.93 0.85 10.68
C GLN A 267 -24.09 0.67 12.20
N SER A 268 -23.02 0.33 12.92
CA SER A 268 -23.11 0.14 14.37
C SER A 268 -23.51 1.45 15.07
N THR A 269 -24.23 1.30 16.18
CA THR A 269 -24.68 2.43 16.99
C THR A 269 -23.60 2.91 17.99
N TYR A 270 -22.34 2.50 17.78
CA TYR A 270 -21.21 2.92 18.61
C TYR A 270 -21.07 4.45 18.62
N THR A 271 -21.01 5.02 19.81
CA THR A 271 -20.92 6.48 20.04
C THR A 271 -19.79 6.85 21.01
N GLY A 272 -18.97 5.89 21.43
CA GLY A 272 -17.93 6.06 22.44
C GLY A 272 -16.60 6.61 21.93
N GLY A 273 -16.43 6.78 20.60
CA GLY A 273 -15.22 7.30 19.99
C GLY A 273 -15.00 8.79 20.18
N VAL A 274 -13.86 9.31 19.72
CA VAL A 274 -13.52 10.74 19.73
C VAL A 274 -14.60 11.58 19.04
N ALA A 275 -15.20 11.04 17.99
CA ALA A 275 -16.36 11.62 17.32
C ALA A 275 -17.51 10.60 17.27
N SER A 276 -18.69 11.00 17.80
CA SER A 276 -19.86 10.12 17.85
C SER A 276 -20.24 9.59 16.48
N GLY A 277 -20.33 8.25 16.34
CA GLY A 277 -20.66 7.56 15.10
C GLY A 277 -19.47 7.28 14.17
N PHE A 278 -18.27 7.68 14.56
CA PHE A 278 -17.01 7.46 13.89
C PHE A 278 -16.06 6.61 14.75
N ASP A 279 -14.80 6.53 14.35
CA ASP A 279 -13.75 5.89 15.15
C ASP A 279 -14.06 4.41 15.43
N LYS A 280 -14.32 3.67 14.34
CA LYS A 280 -14.77 2.26 14.39
C LYS A 280 -13.71 1.25 13.97
N LEU A 281 -12.45 1.69 13.89
CA LEU A 281 -11.32 0.85 13.56
C LEU A 281 -10.71 0.26 14.82
N THR A 282 -10.32 -1.01 14.77
CA THR A 282 -9.83 -1.74 15.95
C THR A 282 -8.48 -2.38 15.68
N GLY A 283 -7.64 -2.49 16.71
CA GLY A 283 -6.39 -3.24 16.66
C GLY A 283 -5.38 -2.70 15.65
N ASP A 284 -4.85 -3.61 14.85
CA ASP A 284 -3.85 -3.39 13.80
C ASP A 284 -4.27 -2.37 12.72
N LYS A 285 -5.57 -2.16 12.53
CA LYS A 285 -6.10 -1.15 11.58
C LYS A 285 -5.70 0.28 11.95
N ASN A 286 -5.30 0.51 13.21
CA ASN A 286 -4.80 1.80 13.69
C ASN A 286 -3.26 1.95 13.59
N ALA A 287 -2.54 0.98 12.98
CA ALA A 287 -1.13 1.15 12.65
C ALA A 287 -0.95 2.26 11.59
N LYS A 288 0.23 2.92 11.60
CA LYS A 288 0.54 4.02 10.68
C LYS A 288 0.95 3.53 9.29
N ASN A 289 1.72 2.43 9.25
CA ASN A 289 2.46 2.01 8.06
C ASN A 289 1.70 1.04 7.16
N ASN A 290 0.59 0.47 7.62
CA ASN A 290 -0.30 -0.40 6.84
C ASN A 290 -1.18 0.40 5.86
N LEU A 291 -1.92 -0.31 5.01
CA LEU A 291 -2.93 0.25 4.12
C LEU A 291 -4.30 -0.34 4.46
N VAL A 292 -5.15 0.45 5.11
CA VAL A 292 -6.51 0.05 5.51
C VAL A 292 -7.50 0.42 4.41
N VAL A 293 -8.32 -0.54 4.00
CA VAL A 293 -9.20 -0.43 2.83
C VAL A 293 -10.66 -0.38 3.23
N ALA A 294 -11.32 0.73 2.90
CA ALA A 294 -12.76 0.89 2.99
C ALA A 294 -13.49 0.22 1.81
N ASN A 295 -14.77 -0.06 1.98
CA ASN A 295 -15.64 -0.62 0.95
C ASN A 295 -16.49 0.45 0.26
N ALA A 296 -16.18 0.78 -0.98
CA ALA A 296 -17.05 1.59 -1.84
C ALA A 296 -18.24 0.78 -2.38
N ALA A 297 -19.38 1.43 -2.58
CA ALA A 297 -20.64 0.81 -3.01
C ALA A 297 -20.81 0.85 -4.53
N ASN A 298 -20.23 -0.11 -5.25
CA ASN A 298 -20.32 -0.23 -6.71
C ASN A 298 -20.01 1.11 -7.43
N PRO A 299 -18.78 1.63 -7.34
CA PRO A 299 -18.41 2.85 -8.06
C PRO A 299 -18.66 2.73 -9.55
N SER A 300 -19.17 3.78 -10.17
CA SER A 300 -19.34 3.83 -11.61
C SER A 300 -18.19 4.53 -12.29
N VAL A 301 -17.63 3.92 -13.32
CA VAL A 301 -16.44 4.38 -14.04
C VAL A 301 -16.73 4.36 -15.54
N SER A 302 -16.27 5.37 -16.30
CA SER A 302 -16.38 5.42 -17.76
C SER A 302 -15.48 4.37 -18.44
N SER A 303 -15.68 4.14 -19.73
CA SER A 303 -14.79 3.31 -20.56
C SER A 303 -13.36 3.83 -20.61
N GLU A 304 -13.17 5.12 -20.43
CA GLU A 304 -11.89 5.82 -20.41
C GLU A 304 -11.23 5.78 -19.03
N GLY A 305 -11.96 5.34 -17.99
CA GLY A 305 -11.48 5.22 -16.61
C GLY A 305 -11.80 6.42 -15.72
N ASP A 306 -12.67 7.35 -16.15
CA ASP A 306 -13.07 8.49 -15.33
C ASP A 306 -14.12 8.06 -14.30
N LEU A 307 -13.99 8.55 -13.06
CA LEU A 307 -14.98 8.31 -12.02
C LEU A 307 -16.27 9.07 -12.33
N LEU A 308 -17.39 8.34 -12.40
CA LEU A 308 -18.73 8.91 -12.66
C LEU A 308 -19.56 9.03 -11.39
N SER A 309 -19.44 8.07 -10.46
CA SER A 309 -20.08 8.12 -9.15
C SER A 309 -19.30 7.33 -8.12
N LEU A 310 -19.27 7.84 -6.89
CA LEU A 310 -18.66 7.21 -5.73
C LEU A 310 -19.63 7.31 -4.54
N ALA A 311 -19.82 6.21 -3.85
CA ALA A 311 -20.55 6.15 -2.59
C ALA A 311 -19.87 5.14 -1.67
N ILE A 312 -19.90 5.36 -0.37
CA ILE A 312 -19.42 4.38 0.62
C ILE A 312 -20.51 3.32 0.85
N ASN A 313 -20.11 2.06 0.99
CA ASN A 313 -21.02 1.04 1.50
C ASN A 313 -21.27 1.34 2.98
N SER A 314 -22.54 1.39 3.37
CA SER A 314 -22.93 1.79 4.73
C SER A 314 -22.39 0.86 5.82
N SER A 315 -22.02 -0.38 5.47
CA SER A 315 -21.38 -1.31 6.43
C SER A 315 -19.90 -1.00 6.68
N SER A 316 -19.21 -0.28 5.79
CA SER A 316 -17.77 0.01 5.94
C SER A 316 -17.48 0.78 7.22
N SER A 317 -16.58 0.26 8.06
CA SER A 317 -16.15 0.95 9.29
C SER A 317 -15.47 2.27 8.99
N GLN A 318 -15.83 3.31 9.73
CA GLN A 318 -15.29 4.65 9.60
C GLN A 318 -14.14 4.87 10.59
N GLY A 319 -13.14 5.67 10.17
CA GLY A 319 -12.15 6.28 11.05
C GLY A 319 -12.68 7.56 11.72
N PRO A 320 -11.80 8.47 12.10
CA PRO A 320 -10.34 8.40 12.05
C PRO A 320 -9.78 7.49 13.16
N SER A 321 -8.44 7.43 13.35
CA SER A 321 -7.89 6.97 14.61
C SER A 321 -8.04 8.03 15.72
N ASP A 322 -7.86 7.64 16.98
CA ASP A 322 -7.98 8.51 18.16
C ASP A 322 -7.13 9.79 18.07
N ASP A 323 -5.92 9.67 17.54
CA ASP A 323 -5.00 10.80 17.36
C ASP A 323 -5.30 11.65 16.10
N GLY A 324 -6.32 11.29 15.33
CA GLY A 324 -6.81 12.05 14.18
C GLY A 324 -6.12 11.75 12.85
N ARG A 325 -5.39 10.63 12.76
CA ARG A 325 -4.83 10.19 11.48
C ARG A 325 -5.93 9.80 10.50
N VAL A 326 -5.66 10.04 9.23
CA VAL A 326 -6.52 9.58 8.12
C VAL A 326 -6.56 8.06 8.13
N LYS A 327 -7.70 7.51 8.49
CA LYS A 327 -8.06 6.09 8.41
C LYS A 327 -9.55 5.98 8.07
N PRO A 328 -9.97 4.96 7.26
CA PRO A 328 -9.11 4.09 6.45
C PRO A 328 -8.15 4.89 5.56
N ASP A 329 -7.15 4.24 4.94
CA ASP A 329 -6.21 4.95 4.08
C ASP A 329 -6.78 5.17 2.67
N ILE A 330 -7.52 4.18 2.13
CA ILE A 330 -8.04 4.19 0.75
C ILE A 330 -9.33 3.35 0.67
N ALA A 331 -10.10 3.53 -0.38
CA ALA A 331 -11.23 2.68 -0.70
C ALA A 331 -10.94 1.77 -1.91
N GLY A 332 -11.46 0.54 -1.83
CA GLY A 332 -11.64 -0.37 -2.94
C GLY A 332 -13.12 -0.67 -3.15
N ASP A 333 -13.46 -1.29 -4.26
CA ASP A 333 -14.83 -1.77 -4.42
C ASP A 333 -14.98 -3.16 -3.80
N GLY A 334 -15.80 -3.25 -2.80
CA GLY A 334 -16.16 -4.46 -2.10
C GLY A 334 -17.68 -4.72 -2.09
N THR A 335 -18.47 -4.37 -3.09
CA THR A 335 -19.94 -4.52 -3.10
C THR A 335 -20.45 -5.40 -4.25
N SER A 336 -20.94 -6.63 -3.97
CA SER A 336 -21.45 -7.63 -4.92
C SER A 336 -20.42 -8.31 -5.83
N VAL A 337 -19.23 -8.82 -5.31
CA VAL A 337 -18.20 -9.59 -6.07
C VAL A 337 -18.56 -11.05 -6.19
N TYR A 338 -18.42 -11.47 -7.35
CA TYR A 338 -18.49 -12.84 -7.73
C TYR A 338 -17.08 -13.45 -7.78
N SER A 339 -16.81 -14.42 -6.91
CA SER A 339 -15.52 -15.09 -6.83
C SER A 339 -15.66 -16.57 -6.47
N SER A 340 -14.56 -17.32 -6.45
CA SER A 340 -14.51 -18.74 -6.08
C SER A 340 -14.92 -18.98 -4.63
N THR A 341 -15.54 -20.11 -4.32
CA THR A 341 -15.89 -20.56 -2.98
C THR A 341 -15.42 -21.98 -2.72
N SER A 342 -15.42 -22.42 -1.46
CA SER A 342 -14.85 -23.69 -1.05
C SER A 342 -15.78 -24.91 -1.28
N GLY A 343 -17.05 -24.72 -1.64
CA GLY A 343 -18.05 -25.79 -1.74
C GLY A 343 -17.66 -26.91 -2.73
N SER A 344 -16.97 -26.58 -3.82
CA SER A 344 -16.37 -27.53 -4.76
C SER A 344 -15.21 -26.87 -5.53
N ASN A 345 -14.54 -27.63 -6.41
CA ASN A 345 -13.47 -27.08 -7.26
C ASN A 345 -13.97 -26.11 -8.35
N THR A 346 -15.28 -25.93 -8.48
CA THR A 346 -15.94 -25.08 -9.46
C THR A 346 -17.10 -24.28 -8.85
N SER A 347 -17.11 -24.10 -7.53
CA SER A 347 -18.12 -23.32 -6.83
C SER A 347 -17.76 -21.85 -6.81
N TYR A 348 -18.77 -21.01 -7.01
CA TYR A 348 -18.66 -19.56 -6.96
C TYR A 348 -19.76 -18.99 -6.08
N GLY A 349 -19.54 -17.80 -5.56
CA GLY A 349 -20.50 -17.07 -4.75
C GLY A 349 -20.31 -15.56 -4.87
N THR A 350 -21.34 -14.83 -4.46
CA THR A 350 -21.33 -13.35 -4.43
C THR A 350 -21.46 -12.88 -2.99
N PHE A 351 -20.47 -12.13 -2.52
CA PHE A 351 -20.42 -11.68 -1.12
C PHE A 351 -20.34 -10.14 -0.99
N THR A 352 -20.48 -9.48 0.20
CA THR A 352 -20.41 -8.02 0.48
C THR A 352 -19.63 -7.64 1.75
N GLY A 353 -18.56 -6.78 1.64
CA GLY A 353 -17.79 -6.27 2.80
C GLY A 353 -16.43 -5.68 2.47
N THR A 354 -15.78 -5.12 3.46
CA THR A 354 -14.41 -4.57 3.32
C THR A 354 -13.38 -5.65 3.02
N SER A 355 -13.67 -6.90 3.35
CA SER A 355 -12.78 -8.05 3.10
C SER A 355 -12.58 -8.40 1.63
N MET A 356 -13.39 -7.88 0.71
CA MET A 356 -13.16 -8.00 -0.74
C MET A 356 -12.64 -6.72 -1.36
N ALA A 357 -12.95 -5.59 -0.77
CA ALA A 357 -12.27 -4.34 -1.09
C ALA A 357 -10.76 -4.46 -0.83
N SER A 358 -10.36 -5.10 0.27
CA SER A 358 -8.96 -5.32 0.61
C SER A 358 -8.20 -6.15 -0.45
N PRO A 359 -8.63 -7.37 -0.84
CA PRO A 359 -7.94 -8.14 -1.88
C PRO A 359 -8.06 -7.50 -3.28
N ASN A 360 -9.12 -6.75 -3.59
CA ASN A 360 -9.20 -5.94 -4.79
C ASN A 360 -8.05 -4.92 -4.83
N VAL A 361 -7.81 -4.20 -3.73
CA VAL A 361 -6.68 -3.27 -3.61
C VAL A 361 -5.36 -4.04 -3.63
N ALA A 362 -5.16 -5.04 -2.77
CA ALA A 362 -3.90 -5.77 -2.65
C ALA A 362 -3.42 -6.39 -3.97
N GLY A 363 -4.34 -7.00 -4.73
CA GLY A 363 -4.01 -7.55 -6.05
C GLY A 363 -3.65 -6.48 -7.08
N SER A 364 -4.31 -5.32 -7.02
CA SER A 364 -3.99 -4.16 -7.87
C SER A 364 -2.61 -3.59 -7.55
N LEU A 365 -2.27 -3.48 -6.26
CA LEU A 365 -0.94 -3.05 -5.80
C LEU A 365 0.17 -4.00 -6.27
N LEU A 366 -0.11 -5.30 -6.32
CA LEU A 366 0.84 -6.30 -6.82
C LEU A 366 1.18 -6.04 -8.30
N LEU A 367 0.20 -5.64 -9.12
CA LEU A 367 0.43 -5.26 -10.51
C LEU A 367 1.21 -3.95 -10.64
N LEU A 368 0.98 -2.97 -9.78
CA LEU A 368 1.75 -1.72 -9.75
C LEU A 368 3.21 -1.97 -9.37
N GLN A 369 3.47 -2.86 -8.40
CA GLN A 369 4.82 -3.33 -8.07
C GLN A 369 5.49 -4.03 -9.25
N GLN A 370 4.76 -4.91 -9.93
CA GLN A 370 5.24 -5.58 -11.15
C GLN A 370 5.61 -4.55 -12.24
N TYR A 371 4.76 -3.55 -12.46
CA TYR A 371 4.99 -2.52 -13.47
C TYR A 371 6.21 -1.66 -13.14
N TYR A 372 6.28 -1.16 -11.91
CA TYR A 372 7.41 -0.34 -11.47
C TYR A 372 8.73 -1.11 -11.62
N ASN A 373 8.78 -2.37 -11.16
CA ASN A 373 9.98 -3.20 -11.32
C ASN A 373 10.36 -3.41 -12.79
N SER A 374 9.38 -3.55 -13.68
CA SER A 374 9.66 -3.74 -15.13
C SER A 374 10.31 -2.51 -15.77
N LEU A 375 10.05 -1.32 -15.24
CA LEU A 375 10.56 -0.06 -15.78
C LEU A 375 11.84 0.42 -15.08
N HIS A 376 11.93 0.23 -13.74
CA HIS A 376 13.03 0.75 -12.92
C HIS A 376 14.04 -0.32 -12.48
N GLY A 377 13.75 -1.62 -12.70
CA GLY A 377 14.62 -2.73 -12.30
C GLY A 377 14.72 -2.94 -10.79
N GLN A 378 13.77 -2.42 -10.03
CA GLN A 378 13.62 -2.59 -8.57
C GLN A 378 12.16 -2.43 -8.16
N PHE A 379 11.78 -2.99 -7.01
CA PHE A 379 10.47 -2.78 -6.42
C PHE A 379 10.42 -1.47 -5.63
N MET A 380 9.21 -0.90 -5.51
CA MET A 380 8.95 0.23 -4.61
C MET A 380 9.05 -0.19 -3.16
N LYS A 381 9.57 0.68 -2.29
CA LYS A 381 9.34 0.58 -0.85
C LYS A 381 7.83 0.71 -0.54
N ALA A 382 7.39 0.16 0.59
CA ALA A 382 6.00 0.22 1.02
C ALA A 382 5.46 1.65 1.10
N ALA A 383 6.25 2.58 1.63
CA ALA A 383 5.90 4.00 1.69
C ALA A 383 5.71 4.62 0.29
N THR A 384 6.52 4.22 -0.71
CA THR A 384 6.38 4.68 -2.09
C THR A 384 5.07 4.20 -2.69
N LEU A 385 4.76 2.91 -2.53
CA LEU A 385 3.53 2.31 -3.05
C LEU A 385 2.29 2.89 -2.36
N LYS A 386 2.28 2.99 -1.02
CA LYS A 386 1.21 3.63 -0.24
C LYS A 386 1.05 5.10 -0.66
N GLY A 387 2.14 5.85 -0.71
CA GLY A 387 2.13 7.25 -1.13
C GLY A 387 1.57 7.43 -2.54
N LEU A 388 1.98 6.59 -3.49
CA LEU A 388 1.52 6.65 -4.88
C LEU A 388 0.01 6.42 -5.00
N VAL A 389 -0.53 5.39 -4.36
CA VAL A 389 -1.97 5.11 -4.49
C VAL A 389 -2.84 6.11 -3.74
N CYS A 390 -2.38 6.65 -2.62
CA CYS A 390 -3.05 7.77 -1.96
C CYS A 390 -2.93 9.09 -2.74
N HIS A 391 -1.81 9.30 -3.47
CA HIS A 391 -1.61 10.45 -4.35
C HIS A 391 -2.57 10.43 -5.55
N THR A 392 -2.82 9.25 -6.12
CA THR A 392 -3.60 9.09 -7.36
C THR A 392 -5.04 8.65 -7.13
N ALA A 393 -5.48 8.49 -5.88
CA ALA A 393 -6.84 8.12 -5.55
C ALA A 393 -7.85 9.17 -6.03
N ASP A 394 -9.02 8.70 -6.48
CA ASP A 394 -10.13 9.59 -6.83
C ASP A 394 -10.89 10.00 -5.57
N ASP A 395 -10.87 11.27 -5.29
CA ASP A 395 -11.52 11.88 -4.14
C ASP A 395 -13.06 11.87 -4.24
N ASP A 396 -13.74 11.84 -3.12
CA ASP A 396 -15.18 12.13 -3.03
C ASP A 396 -15.43 13.63 -3.29
N SER A 397 -16.06 13.94 -4.40
CA SER A 397 -16.34 15.32 -4.80
C SER A 397 -17.20 16.12 -3.79
N SER A 398 -17.84 15.43 -2.84
CA SER A 398 -18.66 16.08 -1.81
C SER A 398 -17.84 16.64 -0.64
N LYS A 399 -16.65 16.09 -0.39
CA LYS A 399 -15.75 16.49 0.70
C LYS A 399 -14.30 16.52 0.19
N PRO A 400 -13.82 17.65 -0.35
CA PRO A 400 -12.46 17.72 -0.86
C PRO A 400 -11.39 17.36 0.18
N GLY A 401 -10.40 16.58 -0.25
CA GLY A 401 -9.33 16.05 0.59
C GLY A 401 -9.74 14.77 1.33
N PRO A 402 -8.86 14.22 2.18
CA PRO A 402 -9.11 12.95 2.83
C PRO A 402 -10.27 13.03 3.82
N ASP A 403 -11.01 11.94 3.98
CA ASP A 403 -12.13 11.84 4.90
C ASP A 403 -12.14 10.49 5.66
N PRO A 404 -12.94 10.34 6.73
CA PRO A 404 -12.96 9.12 7.55
C PRO A 404 -13.75 7.96 6.92
N PHE A 405 -14.29 8.10 5.71
CA PHE A 405 -15.04 7.06 5.00
C PHE A 405 -14.21 6.40 3.91
N PHE A 406 -13.60 7.22 3.03
CA PHE A 406 -12.83 6.77 1.87
C PHE A 406 -11.31 6.90 2.07
N GLY A 407 -10.88 7.53 3.17
CA GLY A 407 -9.48 7.92 3.31
C GLY A 407 -9.09 8.95 2.26
N TRP A 408 -8.07 8.65 1.44
CA TRP A 408 -7.63 9.51 0.33
C TRP A 408 -8.49 9.37 -0.94
N GLY A 409 -9.47 8.46 -0.95
CA GLY A 409 -10.39 8.24 -2.06
C GLY A 409 -10.41 6.82 -2.58
N LEU A 410 -11.05 6.60 -3.72
CA LEU A 410 -11.10 5.30 -4.42
C LEU A 410 -9.79 5.03 -5.15
N LEU A 411 -9.23 3.83 -5.02
CA LEU A 411 -8.05 3.42 -5.76
C LEU A 411 -8.24 3.61 -7.28
N ASN A 412 -7.27 4.30 -7.90
CA ASN A 412 -7.18 4.47 -9.33
C ASN A 412 -5.87 3.87 -9.87
N SER A 413 -5.90 2.56 -10.14
CA SER A 413 -4.74 1.81 -10.63
C SER A 413 -4.26 2.30 -12.00
N LYS A 414 -5.17 2.81 -12.85
CA LYS A 414 -4.83 3.40 -14.15
C LYS A 414 -3.95 4.63 -13.93
N ARG A 415 -4.39 5.59 -13.11
CA ARG A 415 -3.62 6.83 -12.86
C ARG A 415 -2.29 6.53 -12.17
N ALA A 416 -2.26 5.59 -11.20
CA ALA A 416 -1.01 5.16 -10.58
C ALA A 416 -0.01 4.58 -11.60
N ALA A 417 -0.48 3.75 -12.54
CA ALA A 417 0.36 3.22 -13.61
C ALA A 417 0.84 4.32 -14.58
N GLU A 418 -0.02 5.28 -14.91
CA GLU A 418 0.36 6.45 -15.73
C GLU A 418 1.48 7.25 -15.06
N VAL A 419 1.38 7.53 -13.75
CA VAL A 419 2.43 8.23 -12.98
C VAL A 419 3.74 7.47 -12.98
N ILE A 420 3.72 6.13 -12.83
CA ILE A 420 4.91 5.28 -12.94
C ILE A 420 5.55 5.41 -14.34
N GLN A 421 4.73 5.44 -15.40
CA GLN A 421 5.22 5.60 -16.77
C GLN A 421 5.76 7.01 -17.02
N GLU A 422 5.06 8.03 -16.55
CA GLU A 422 5.45 9.44 -16.70
C GLU A 422 6.79 9.71 -15.99
N ASP A 423 7.05 9.10 -14.83
CA ASP A 423 8.33 9.22 -14.12
C ASP A 423 9.52 8.82 -14.98
N THR A 424 9.40 7.76 -15.79
CA THR A 424 10.49 7.31 -16.70
C THR A 424 10.81 8.32 -17.80
N SER A 425 9.86 9.19 -18.14
CA SER A 425 10.01 10.22 -19.17
C SER A 425 10.23 11.63 -18.61
N GLY A 426 10.23 11.78 -17.29
CA GLY A 426 10.34 13.06 -16.60
C GLY A 426 9.05 13.89 -16.62
N GLY A 427 7.89 13.25 -16.85
CA GLY A 427 6.56 13.87 -16.79
C GLY A 427 5.92 13.88 -15.41
N SER A 428 6.50 13.12 -14.47
CA SER A 428 6.18 13.13 -13.05
C SER A 428 7.46 12.87 -12.23
N LEU A 429 7.37 12.75 -10.92
CA LEU A 429 8.49 12.39 -10.05
C LEU A 429 8.05 11.35 -9.03
N ILE A 430 8.77 10.21 -8.98
CA ILE A 430 8.74 9.26 -7.89
C ILE A 430 10.17 9.11 -7.37
N SER A 431 10.43 9.48 -6.11
CA SER A 431 11.77 9.41 -5.53
C SER A 431 11.74 8.83 -4.13
N GLU A 432 12.66 7.93 -3.84
CA GLU A 432 12.95 7.40 -2.51
C GLU A 432 14.18 8.12 -1.95
N LEU A 433 14.02 8.83 -0.86
CA LEU A 433 14.96 9.82 -0.34
C LEU A 433 15.21 9.60 1.16
N VAL A 434 16.25 10.25 1.69
CA VAL A 434 16.58 10.26 3.12
C VAL A 434 16.66 11.71 3.60
N LEU A 435 16.00 12.03 4.71
CA LEU A 435 16.13 13.30 5.41
C LEU A 435 16.95 13.08 6.70
N ASN A 436 18.09 13.76 6.83
CA ASN A 436 18.92 13.68 8.03
C ASN A 436 18.49 14.68 9.09
N GLN A 437 18.88 14.41 10.34
CA GLN A 437 18.64 15.33 11.46
C GLN A 437 19.12 16.75 11.16
N GLY A 438 18.20 17.72 11.26
CA GLY A 438 18.47 19.15 11.02
C GLY A 438 18.64 19.52 9.55
N GLU A 439 18.40 18.59 8.61
CA GLU A 439 18.42 18.84 7.19
C GLU A 439 17.09 19.41 6.70
N MET A 440 17.14 20.17 5.61
CA MET A 440 15.99 20.54 4.78
C MET A 440 16.28 20.05 3.36
N TYR A 441 15.46 19.13 2.89
CA TYR A 441 15.46 18.74 1.48
C TYR A 441 14.71 19.78 0.65
N THR A 442 15.27 20.16 -0.49
CA THR A 442 14.66 21.14 -1.39
C THR A 442 14.69 20.61 -2.81
N LYS A 443 13.56 20.71 -3.52
CA LYS A 443 13.44 20.33 -4.93
C LYS A 443 12.58 21.34 -5.68
N SER A 444 13.07 21.82 -6.83
CA SER A 444 12.32 22.73 -7.69
C SER A 444 11.91 22.04 -8.99
N PHE A 445 10.73 22.39 -9.49
CA PHE A 445 10.19 21.96 -10.78
C PHE A 445 9.38 23.09 -11.41
N THR A 446 9.14 22.98 -12.71
CA THR A 446 8.32 23.94 -13.46
C THR A 446 7.04 23.27 -13.95
N THR A 447 5.97 24.05 -14.07
CA THR A 447 4.70 23.66 -14.68
C THR A 447 4.16 24.81 -15.52
N THR A 448 3.39 24.47 -16.56
CA THR A 448 2.64 25.47 -17.33
C THR A 448 1.36 25.94 -16.65
N GLY A 449 0.99 25.26 -15.53
CA GLY A 449 -0.26 25.53 -14.82
C GLY A 449 -1.50 25.01 -15.56
N GLY A 450 -2.68 25.38 -15.06
CA GLY A 450 -3.96 25.08 -15.70
C GLY A 450 -4.58 23.73 -15.38
N SER A 451 -3.81 22.73 -14.98
CA SER A 451 -4.32 21.46 -14.42
C SER A 451 -3.81 21.27 -12.99
N PRO A 452 -4.49 20.49 -12.16
CA PRO A 452 -4.09 20.30 -10.77
C PRO A 452 -2.63 19.86 -10.61
N LEU A 453 -2.00 20.39 -9.59
CA LEU A 453 -0.65 20.04 -9.14
C LEU A 453 -0.75 19.34 -7.79
N GLN A 454 -0.08 18.21 -7.65
CA GLN A 454 -0.07 17.44 -6.41
C GLN A 454 1.36 17.12 -5.98
N VAL A 455 1.61 17.20 -4.67
CA VAL A 455 2.88 16.82 -4.04
C VAL A 455 2.54 15.96 -2.83
N THR A 456 3.11 14.77 -2.76
CA THR A 456 2.92 13.84 -1.64
C THR A 456 4.26 13.38 -1.10
N ILE A 457 4.44 13.44 0.21
CA ILE A 457 5.46 12.66 0.91
C ILE A 457 4.80 11.54 1.72
N CYS A 458 5.45 10.39 1.79
CA CYS A 458 5.04 9.26 2.62
C CYS A 458 6.27 8.56 3.17
N TRP A 459 6.19 8.12 4.43
CA TRP A 459 7.31 7.43 5.06
C TRP A 459 6.84 6.29 5.97
N THR A 460 7.69 5.28 6.08
CA THR A 460 7.50 4.24 7.08
C THR A 460 8.03 4.76 8.42
N ASP A 461 7.12 5.17 9.28
CA ASP A 461 7.45 5.78 10.56
C ASP A 461 7.80 4.72 11.62
N PRO A 462 8.75 4.96 12.52
CA PRO A 462 9.05 4.06 13.63
C PRO A 462 7.80 3.74 14.48
N PRO A 463 7.73 2.58 15.16
CA PRO A 463 6.60 2.26 16.02
C PRO A 463 6.44 3.27 17.14
N GLY A 464 5.22 3.80 17.31
CA GLY A 464 4.86 4.76 18.36
C GLY A 464 4.72 4.13 19.73
N GLY A 465 4.41 4.94 20.74
CA GLY A 465 4.12 4.47 22.09
C GLY A 465 2.77 3.73 22.15
N ASN A 466 2.76 2.51 22.73
CA ASN A 466 1.53 1.75 22.98
C ASN A 466 0.58 2.52 23.90
N GLN A 467 -0.66 2.72 23.45
CA GLN A 467 -1.71 3.45 24.17
C GLN A 467 -2.84 2.55 24.67
N SER A 468 -2.64 1.22 24.68
CA SER A 468 -3.63 0.25 25.17
C SER A 468 -4.18 0.65 26.54
N GLY A 469 -5.52 0.61 26.70
CA GLY A 469 -6.21 1.02 27.92
C GLY A 469 -6.53 2.53 28.01
N SER A 470 -6.03 3.35 27.09
CA SER A 470 -6.31 4.79 27.05
C SER A 470 -7.53 5.07 26.17
N LEU A 471 -8.60 5.57 26.76
CA LEU A 471 -9.83 5.91 26.05
C LEU A 471 -9.64 7.21 25.25
N ASN A 472 -9.89 7.15 23.95
CA ASN A 472 -9.89 8.31 23.03
C ASN A 472 -8.62 9.18 23.18
N SER A 473 -7.44 8.54 23.17
CA SER A 473 -6.17 9.24 23.33
C SER A 473 -5.77 10.00 22.06
N THR A 474 -5.79 11.31 22.11
CA THR A 474 -5.35 12.19 21.01
C THR A 474 -3.84 12.42 20.97
N VAL A 475 -3.07 11.67 21.75
CA VAL A 475 -1.60 11.74 21.70
C VAL A 475 -1.13 11.13 20.38
N PRO A 476 -0.36 11.87 19.56
CA PRO A 476 0.12 11.34 18.29
C PRO A 476 0.92 10.05 18.43
N ALA A 477 0.60 9.05 17.63
CA ALA A 477 1.41 7.85 17.49
C ALA A 477 2.64 8.08 16.59
N LEU A 478 2.67 9.19 15.85
CA LEU A 478 3.76 9.61 14.99
C LEU A 478 5.04 9.83 15.81
N VAL A 479 6.17 9.32 15.32
CA VAL A 479 7.49 9.41 15.96
C VAL A 479 8.39 10.41 15.24
N ASN A 480 8.57 10.23 13.93
CA ASN A 480 9.33 11.15 13.10
C ASN A 480 8.36 12.03 12.32
N ASP A 481 8.18 13.27 12.77
CA ASP A 481 7.22 14.21 12.20
C ASP A 481 7.90 15.00 11.06
N LEU A 482 7.70 14.55 9.80
CA LEU A 482 8.16 15.22 8.61
C LEU A 482 7.10 16.19 8.10
N ASP A 483 7.56 17.31 7.53
CA ASP A 483 6.72 18.36 6.97
C ASP A 483 7.02 18.59 5.49
N VAL A 484 6.01 18.54 4.61
CA VAL A 484 6.14 19.06 3.25
C VAL A 484 5.51 20.44 3.14
N ARG A 485 6.20 21.33 2.44
CA ARG A 485 5.69 22.67 2.07
C ARG A 485 5.97 22.91 0.59
N LEU A 486 5.03 23.52 -0.10
CA LEU A 486 5.17 23.86 -1.50
C LEU A 486 5.07 25.39 -1.67
N LYS A 487 6.14 26.00 -2.15
CA LYS A 487 6.18 27.44 -2.47
C LYS A 487 5.77 27.68 -3.91
N ASP A 488 4.93 28.67 -4.10
CA ASP A 488 4.53 29.14 -5.43
C ASP A 488 5.68 29.81 -6.20
N PRO A 489 5.55 30.08 -7.51
CA PRO A 489 6.61 30.73 -8.29
C PRO A 489 7.00 32.12 -7.79
N GLY A 490 6.14 32.82 -7.06
CA GLY A 490 6.44 34.09 -6.41
C GLY A 490 7.18 33.97 -5.09
N GLY A 491 7.15 32.79 -4.48
CA GLY A 491 7.69 32.52 -3.14
C GLY A 491 6.88 33.12 -1.99
N PHE A 492 5.71 33.70 -2.28
CA PHE A 492 4.86 34.38 -1.30
C PHE A 492 3.79 33.48 -0.71
N ILE A 493 3.29 32.51 -1.50
CA ILE A 493 2.28 31.55 -1.06
C ILE A 493 2.96 30.25 -0.69
N ILE A 494 2.68 29.76 0.51
CA ILE A 494 3.11 28.44 0.99
C ILE A 494 1.86 27.58 1.07
N HIS A 495 1.81 26.56 0.23
CA HIS A 495 0.76 25.55 0.27
C HIS A 495 1.06 24.51 1.35
N MET A 496 0.04 24.18 2.11
CA MET A 496 0.11 23.26 3.25
C MET A 496 -0.56 21.94 2.90
N PRO A 497 -0.18 20.81 3.54
CA PRO A 497 -0.81 19.53 3.35
C PRO A 497 -2.22 19.48 3.94
N TRP A 498 -2.99 18.45 3.55
CA TRP A 498 -4.28 18.14 4.12
C TRP A 498 -4.17 17.53 5.52
N LYS A 499 -5.18 17.77 6.35
CA LYS A 499 -5.37 17.14 7.66
C LYS A 499 -6.84 17.07 8.04
N LEU A 500 -7.22 16.08 8.84
CA LEU A 500 -8.57 15.99 9.39
C LEU A 500 -8.80 16.98 10.55
N LEU A 501 -10.06 17.31 10.77
CA LEU A 501 -10.52 18.08 11.93
C LEU A 501 -11.16 17.12 12.93
N ILE A 502 -10.38 16.55 13.85
CA ILE A 502 -10.81 15.49 14.76
C ILE A 502 -12.07 15.86 15.59
N PHE A 503 -12.22 17.11 16.03
CA PHE A 503 -13.39 17.55 16.78
C PHE A 503 -14.56 18.02 15.90
N ASN A 504 -14.40 17.96 14.57
CA ASN A 504 -15.45 18.27 13.59
C ASN A 504 -15.30 17.37 12.36
N ILE A 505 -15.27 16.08 12.61
CA ILE A 505 -14.92 15.04 11.62
C ILE A 505 -15.92 14.94 10.44
N ASN A 506 -17.14 15.48 10.61
CA ASN A 506 -18.14 15.58 9.54
C ASN A 506 -17.83 16.70 8.52
N SER A 507 -16.98 17.64 8.87
CA SER A 507 -16.52 18.69 7.94
C SER A 507 -15.48 18.13 6.98
N PRO A 508 -15.32 18.73 5.79
CA PRO A 508 -14.20 18.45 4.92
C PRO A 508 -12.85 18.65 5.64
N ALA A 509 -11.83 17.95 5.19
CA ALA A 509 -10.45 18.18 5.62
C ALA A 509 -10.03 19.63 5.37
N ILE A 510 -9.02 20.09 6.07
CA ILE A 510 -8.43 21.41 5.87
C ILE A 510 -6.96 21.31 5.50
N LYS A 511 -6.43 22.39 4.90
CA LYS A 511 -4.99 22.52 4.67
C LYS A 511 -4.32 23.17 5.89
N GLY A 512 -3.26 22.53 6.40
CA GLY A 512 -2.58 23.02 7.60
C GLY A 512 -1.43 22.11 8.01
N ASP A 513 -0.77 22.47 9.09
CA ASP A 513 0.31 21.68 9.68
C ASP A 513 -0.24 20.33 10.18
N ASN A 514 0.26 19.23 9.63
CA ASN A 514 -0.13 17.86 10.01
C ASN A 514 0.96 17.30 10.94
N VAL A 515 0.55 16.80 12.09
CA VAL A 515 1.47 16.30 13.15
C VAL A 515 1.12 14.88 13.59
N VAL A 516 0.29 14.20 12.81
CA VAL A 516 -0.23 12.88 13.18
C VAL A 516 -0.05 11.82 12.08
N ASP A 517 -0.16 12.19 10.81
CA ASP A 517 -0.04 11.27 9.68
C ASP A 517 1.41 11.09 9.23
N ASN A 518 1.76 9.89 8.79
CA ASN A 518 3.02 9.58 8.10
C ASN A 518 2.86 9.64 6.56
N ILE A 519 1.90 10.42 6.12
CA ILE A 519 1.66 10.81 4.73
C ILE A 519 1.14 12.24 4.70
N GLU A 520 1.76 13.09 3.92
CA GLU A 520 1.30 14.46 3.68
C GLU A 520 1.11 14.71 2.19
N ARG A 521 -0.06 15.21 1.80
CA ARG A 521 -0.40 15.55 0.41
C ARG A 521 -0.84 17.01 0.32
N ILE A 522 -0.27 17.72 -0.66
CA ILE A 522 -0.62 19.07 -1.05
C ILE A 522 -1.28 19.03 -2.43
N ASP A 523 -2.47 19.60 -2.53
CA ASP A 523 -3.18 19.77 -3.80
C ASP A 523 -3.31 21.27 -4.10
N VAL A 524 -3.00 21.66 -5.34
CA VAL A 524 -3.21 23.02 -5.89
C VAL A 524 -4.07 22.88 -7.12
N ASP A 525 -5.36 23.20 -7.01
CA ASP A 525 -6.35 22.96 -8.07
C ASP A 525 -6.14 23.82 -9.30
N ALA A 526 -5.65 25.04 -9.11
CA ALA A 526 -5.41 26.01 -10.18
C ALA A 526 -4.00 26.64 -10.05
N PRO A 527 -2.94 25.85 -10.30
CA PRO A 527 -1.59 26.34 -10.21
C PRO A 527 -1.31 27.39 -11.30
N VAL A 528 -0.56 28.43 -10.94
CA VAL A 528 -0.02 29.39 -11.92
C VAL A 528 1.22 28.80 -12.59
N ALA A 529 1.48 29.22 -13.84
CA ALA A 529 2.69 28.81 -14.56
C ALA A 529 3.95 29.32 -13.83
N GLY A 530 4.99 28.49 -13.76
CA GLY A 530 6.28 28.91 -13.20
C GLY A 530 6.98 27.82 -12.41
N THR A 531 7.99 28.22 -11.66
CA THR A 531 8.83 27.32 -10.85
C THR A 531 8.30 27.24 -9.43
N TYR A 532 7.89 26.05 -9.04
CA TYR A 532 7.52 25.69 -7.67
C TYR A 532 8.71 25.11 -6.93
N THR A 533 8.74 25.30 -5.62
CA THR A 533 9.79 24.74 -4.75
C THR A 533 9.16 23.92 -3.63
N ILE A 534 9.49 22.64 -3.60
CA ILE A 534 9.17 21.72 -2.52
C ILE A 534 10.22 21.87 -1.45
N GLU A 535 9.81 21.98 -0.20
CA GLU A 535 10.67 21.87 0.98
C GLU A 535 10.16 20.73 1.86
N VAL A 536 11.06 19.81 2.27
CA VAL A 536 10.76 18.79 3.27
C VAL A 536 11.67 19.01 4.46
N THR A 537 11.07 19.18 5.62
CA THR A 537 11.74 19.37 6.91
C THR A 537 11.23 18.36 7.93
N HIS A 538 11.71 18.42 9.15
CA HIS A 538 11.19 17.62 10.25
C HIS A 538 11.06 18.45 11.53
N LYS A 539 10.16 18.04 12.40
CA LYS A 539 10.03 18.57 13.76
C LYS A 539 10.81 17.69 14.76
N GLY A 540 11.30 18.31 15.82
CA GLY A 540 11.94 17.59 16.91
C GLY A 540 13.22 16.84 16.51
N THR A 541 13.45 15.70 17.17
CA THR A 541 14.62 14.84 16.95
C THR A 541 14.18 13.58 16.23
N LEU A 542 14.75 13.32 15.06
CA LEU A 542 14.50 12.08 14.31
C LEU A 542 15.10 10.88 15.05
N LEU A 543 14.31 9.83 15.23
CA LEU A 543 14.84 8.55 15.68
C LEU A 543 15.91 8.06 14.68
N ASN A 544 17.01 7.53 15.16
CA ASN A 544 18.15 7.11 14.33
C ASN A 544 18.81 8.25 13.51
N SER A 545 18.54 9.52 13.84
CA SER A 545 19.11 10.71 13.20
C SER A 545 18.79 10.86 11.71
N SER A 546 17.89 10.09 11.17
CA SER A 546 17.40 10.19 9.77
C SER A 546 16.03 9.54 9.61
N GLN A 547 15.34 9.88 8.52
CA GLN A 547 14.10 9.24 8.10
C GLN A 547 14.10 9.06 6.58
N ASP A 548 13.91 7.82 6.13
CA ASP A 548 13.61 7.52 4.72
C ASP A 548 12.20 8.01 4.39
N PHE A 549 12.03 8.66 3.25
CA PHE A 549 10.72 9.09 2.77
C PHE A 549 10.62 8.98 1.25
N SER A 550 9.39 8.86 0.77
CA SER A 550 9.07 8.87 -0.66
C SER A 550 8.45 10.21 -1.03
N LEU A 551 8.82 10.73 -2.19
CA LEU A 551 8.28 11.97 -2.75
C LEU A 551 7.64 11.66 -4.10
N ILE A 552 6.36 12.00 -4.27
CA ILE A 552 5.60 11.87 -5.51
C ILE A 552 5.11 13.24 -5.93
N VAL A 553 5.32 13.59 -7.20
CA VAL A 553 4.89 14.90 -7.77
C VAL A 553 4.25 14.69 -9.13
N THR A 554 3.08 15.26 -9.32
CA THR A 554 2.40 15.33 -10.63
C THR A 554 1.97 16.76 -10.94
N ALA A 555 2.16 17.21 -12.18
CA ALA A 555 1.72 18.51 -12.67
C ALA A 555 1.64 18.49 -14.19
N SER A 556 0.89 19.44 -14.79
CA SER A 556 0.90 19.64 -16.25
C SER A 556 2.27 20.10 -16.73
N ASP A 557 2.73 19.47 -17.81
CA ASP A 557 4.05 19.76 -18.40
C ASP A 557 5.15 19.85 -17.32
N PHE A 558 5.10 18.88 -16.37
CA PHE A 558 6.08 18.79 -15.31
C PHE A 558 7.50 18.70 -15.89
N SER A 559 8.39 19.54 -15.41
CA SER A 559 9.80 19.49 -15.75
C SER A 559 10.64 19.80 -14.52
N LEU A 560 11.55 18.90 -14.19
CA LEU A 560 12.53 19.17 -13.13
C LEU A 560 13.39 20.36 -13.56
N SER A 561 13.45 21.37 -12.71
CA SER A 561 14.45 22.42 -12.85
C SER A 561 15.82 21.79 -12.75
N ASN A 562 16.68 22.04 -13.75
CA ASN A 562 18.09 21.69 -13.59
C ASN A 562 18.60 22.49 -12.38
N ASP A 563 18.82 21.77 -11.28
CA ASP A 563 19.29 22.40 -10.06
C ASP A 563 20.52 23.26 -10.37
N GLU A 564 20.64 24.40 -9.70
CA GLU A 564 21.77 25.34 -9.76
C GLU A 564 23.15 24.68 -9.41
N PHE A 565 23.21 23.36 -9.36
CA PHE A 565 24.44 22.62 -9.16
C PHE A 565 25.52 23.00 -10.19
N LEU A 566 25.09 23.37 -11.41
CA LEU A 566 26.00 23.78 -12.47
C LEU A 566 26.49 25.24 -12.33
N SER A 567 25.70 26.17 -11.77
CA SER A 567 26.06 27.59 -11.82
C SER A 567 27.01 28.06 -10.69
N LYS A 568 26.95 27.45 -9.51
CA LYS A 568 27.80 27.87 -8.37
C LYS A 568 29.05 27.02 -8.17
N ASN A 569 29.00 25.76 -8.52
CA ASN A 569 30.08 24.81 -8.23
C ASN A 569 30.81 24.27 -9.45
N PHE A 570 30.28 24.44 -10.66
CA PHE A 570 30.91 24.00 -11.91
C PHE A 570 31.13 25.19 -12.84
N LYS A 571 32.35 25.43 -13.23
CA LYS A 571 32.72 26.49 -14.18
C LYS A 571 33.46 25.89 -15.35
N VAL A 572 33.07 26.31 -16.54
CA VAL A 572 33.71 25.94 -17.80
C VAL A 572 34.06 27.21 -18.56
N TRP A 573 35.34 27.34 -18.97
CA TRP A 573 35.81 28.50 -19.73
C TRP A 573 37.00 28.16 -20.62
N PRO A 574 37.24 28.93 -21.69
CA PRO A 574 36.33 29.91 -22.27
C PRO A 574 35.16 29.22 -22.99
N ASN A 575 34.03 29.94 -23.10
CA ASN A 575 32.91 29.51 -23.91
C ASN A 575 32.51 30.68 -24.85
N PRO A 576 32.66 30.58 -26.17
CA PRO A 576 33.14 29.39 -26.93
C PRO A 576 34.63 29.08 -26.72
N VAL A 577 34.94 27.78 -26.78
CA VAL A 577 36.32 27.28 -26.75
C VAL A 577 36.96 27.34 -28.14
N LYS A 578 38.28 27.69 -28.19
CA LYS A 578 39.06 27.63 -29.41
C LYS A 578 40.09 26.47 -29.36
N ASP A 579 40.94 26.46 -28.33
CA ASP A 579 42.09 25.53 -28.26
C ASP A 579 42.08 24.71 -26.96
N GLN A 580 41.72 25.29 -25.84
CA GLN A 580 41.72 24.64 -24.54
C GLN A 580 40.44 24.98 -23.76
N LEU A 581 39.86 23.93 -23.16
CA LEU A 581 38.70 24.01 -22.26
C LEU A 581 39.16 23.78 -20.82
N TYR A 582 38.88 24.76 -19.98
CA TYR A 582 39.15 24.63 -18.54
C TYR A 582 37.81 24.39 -17.82
N TYR A 583 37.85 23.55 -16.79
CA TYR A 583 36.73 23.36 -15.91
C TYR A 583 37.18 23.39 -14.44
N SER A 584 36.33 23.84 -13.58
CA SER A 584 36.53 23.83 -12.13
C SER A 584 35.22 23.44 -11.44
N PHE A 585 35.28 22.54 -10.50
CA PHE A 585 34.12 22.15 -9.67
C PHE A 585 34.58 21.93 -8.22
N LYS A 586 33.62 22.07 -7.30
CA LYS A 586 33.81 21.75 -5.89
C LYS A 586 33.12 20.42 -5.61
N SER A 587 33.88 19.36 -5.38
CA SER A 587 33.34 18.07 -4.98
C SER A 587 32.93 18.11 -3.50
N VAL A 588 31.76 17.53 -3.20
CA VAL A 588 31.27 17.32 -1.82
C VAL A 588 31.62 15.94 -1.27
N SER A 589 32.19 15.06 -2.11
CA SER A 589 32.65 13.71 -1.73
C SER A 589 34.08 13.46 -2.26
N GLN A 590 34.83 12.60 -1.57
CA GLN A 590 36.11 12.07 -2.10
C GLN A 590 35.80 10.87 -3.00
N GLY A 591 36.17 10.96 -4.26
CA GLY A 591 35.98 9.90 -5.26
C GLY A 591 36.46 10.32 -6.64
N ASP A 592 36.55 9.37 -7.55
CA ASP A 592 36.93 9.61 -8.94
C ASP A 592 35.84 10.36 -9.69
N VAL A 593 36.20 11.33 -10.52
CA VAL A 593 35.29 12.14 -11.30
C VAL A 593 35.46 11.81 -12.78
N ASN A 594 34.41 11.30 -13.39
CA ASN A 594 34.36 11.04 -14.82
C ASN A 594 33.87 12.29 -15.58
N ILE A 595 34.63 12.72 -16.58
CA ILE A 595 34.26 13.81 -17.47
C ILE A 595 34.11 13.25 -18.88
N GLU A 596 32.90 13.40 -19.43
CA GLU A 596 32.57 13.02 -20.81
C GLU A 596 32.06 14.24 -21.57
N ILE A 597 32.59 14.47 -22.77
CA ILE A 597 32.12 15.52 -23.67
C ILE A 597 31.54 14.84 -24.90
N THR A 598 30.31 15.17 -25.23
CA THR A 598 29.59 14.66 -26.40
C THR A 598 29.29 15.78 -27.38
N ASP A 599 29.19 15.46 -28.67
CA ASP A 599 28.67 16.38 -29.67
C ASP A 599 27.13 16.48 -29.58
N ILE A 600 26.53 17.37 -30.35
CA ILE A 600 25.07 17.59 -30.36
C ILE A 600 24.24 16.37 -30.80
N ASN A 601 24.87 15.32 -31.33
CA ASN A 601 24.26 14.05 -31.73
C ASN A 601 24.50 12.95 -30.66
N GLY A 602 25.06 13.30 -29.48
CA GLY A 602 25.35 12.34 -28.41
C GLY A 602 26.61 11.50 -28.63
N ARG A 603 27.43 11.77 -29.67
CA ARG A 603 28.66 11.02 -29.92
C ARG A 603 29.76 11.49 -28.96
N LEU A 604 30.36 10.57 -28.22
CA LEU A 604 31.46 10.85 -27.29
C LEU A 604 32.66 11.44 -28.07
N VAL A 605 33.12 12.62 -27.68
CA VAL A 605 34.24 13.35 -28.24
C VAL A 605 35.47 13.28 -27.31
N TYR A 606 35.24 13.28 -26.00
CA TYR A 606 36.31 13.23 -24.99
C TYR A 606 35.82 12.53 -23.73
N LYS A 607 36.71 11.75 -23.11
CA LYS A 607 36.49 11.11 -21.83
C LYS A 607 37.78 11.16 -20.99
N ASN A 608 37.64 11.56 -19.71
CA ASN A 608 38.70 11.51 -18.72
C ASN A 608 38.11 11.05 -17.38
N THR A 609 38.93 10.32 -16.60
CA THR A 609 38.54 9.83 -15.27
C THR A 609 39.44 10.42 -14.22
#